data_74cfed6d0d20fa9adbffb930e72ae632
#
_entry.id   74cfed6d0d20fa9adbffb930e72ae632
#
_cell.length_a   1.000
_cell.length_b   1.000
_cell.length_c   1.000
_cell.angle_alpha   90.00
_cell.angle_beta   90.00
_cell.angle_gamma   90.00
#
_symmetry.space_group_name_H-M   'P 1'
#
loop_
_entity.id
_entity.type
_entity.pdbx_description
1 polymer ?
#
loop_
_entity_poly.entity_id
_entity_poly.type
_entity_poly.pdbx_seq_one_letter_code
_entity_poly.pdbx_strand_id
1 'polypeptide(L)'
;LHRVDRRQRQMCIRDSCMTAREEVLAYALSFADVYTERPFRDQNWQLVRIKGSKKTFLWIYDRGGYLNLNVKVAPEWRDFWRNTYPAVVAGYHQNKMHWNTIILDGTIPTQDIKRMIAESYDLIADSPTKRIYEAVKKIPKGCVATYGMIAALAGDPNMARAVGNALHKNPDPANIPCYRVVNAKGELSGSFAFGGEAAQEKLLQADGIEVVNGRVDLEKYQWKFK
;
A
#
# COMPACT_ATOMS: atom_id res chain seq x y z
N LEU A 1 51.58 -21.70 -4.92
CA LEU A 1 50.12 -22.09 -4.80
C LEU A 1 49.34 -21.27 -3.79
N HIS A 2 49.93 -20.28 -3.08
CA HIS A 2 49.23 -19.47 -2.05
C HIS A 2 48.83 -18.04 -2.45
N ARG A 3 49.08 -17.63 -3.70
CA ARG A 3 48.77 -16.23 -4.13
C ARG A 3 47.41 -16.03 -4.81
N VAL A 4 46.77 -17.10 -5.26
CA VAL A 4 45.51 -17.06 -5.97
C VAL A 4 44.33 -16.98 -4.97
N ASP A 5 44.48 -17.63 -3.81
CA ASP A 5 43.41 -17.72 -2.79
C ASP A 5 43.12 -16.37 -2.07
N ARG A 6 44.13 -15.50 -1.92
CA ARG A 6 43.94 -14.14 -1.35
C ARG A 6 43.23 -13.20 -2.29
N ARG A 7 43.38 -13.31 -3.62
CA ARG A 7 42.68 -12.46 -4.58
C ARG A 7 41.22 -12.88 -4.75
N GLN A 8 40.90 -14.16 -4.67
CA GLN A 8 39.52 -14.63 -4.70
C GLN A 8 38.76 -14.28 -3.42
N ARG A 9 39.39 -14.35 -2.23
CA ARG A 9 38.79 -13.85 -0.98
C ARG A 9 38.59 -12.33 -0.97
N GLN A 10 39.46 -11.56 -1.61
CA GLN A 10 39.29 -10.11 -1.74
C GLN A 10 38.26 -9.70 -2.82
N MET A 11 37.92 -10.57 -3.78
CA MET A 11 36.87 -10.31 -4.77
C MET A 11 35.46 -10.60 -4.23
N CYS A 12 35.32 -11.48 -3.23
CA CYS A 12 34.03 -11.73 -2.56
C CYS A 12 33.68 -10.67 -1.48
N ILE A 13 34.61 -9.77 -1.12
CA ILE A 13 34.37 -8.71 -0.10
C ILE A 13 33.84 -7.42 -0.73
N ARG A 14 33.55 -7.39 -2.03
CA ARG A 14 32.99 -6.20 -2.73
C ARG A 14 31.49 -6.22 -2.99
N ASP A 15 30.77 -7.22 -2.53
CA ASP A 15 29.32 -7.05 -2.29
C ASP A 15 29.18 -6.36 -0.93
N SER A 16 29.29 -5.03 -0.93
CA SER A 16 29.18 -4.22 0.27
C SER A 16 27.85 -4.50 0.94
N CYS A 17 27.89 -5.11 2.14
CA CYS A 17 26.70 -5.28 2.96
C CYS A 17 26.07 -3.90 3.18
N MET A 18 24.80 -3.73 2.81
CA MET A 18 24.04 -2.49 3.06
C MET A 18 23.88 -2.30 4.57
N THR A 19 24.65 -1.39 5.16
CA THR A 19 24.63 -1.10 6.60
C THR A 19 24.40 0.37 6.91
N ALA A 20 24.56 1.25 5.92
CA ALA A 20 24.41 2.68 6.09
C ALA A 20 22.96 3.14 5.83
N ARG A 21 22.48 4.09 6.62
CA ARG A 21 21.15 4.70 6.51
C ARG A 21 20.93 5.35 5.14
N GLU A 22 21.94 6.01 4.60
CA GLU A 22 21.92 6.70 3.32
C GLU A 22 21.70 5.73 2.17
N GLU A 23 22.35 4.55 2.19
CA GLU A 23 22.18 3.50 1.17
C GLU A 23 20.75 2.93 1.19
N VAL A 24 20.23 2.66 2.39
CA VAL A 24 18.84 2.18 2.59
C VAL A 24 17.86 3.20 2.05
N LEU A 25 18.04 4.48 2.39
CA LEU A 25 17.17 5.56 1.94
C LEU A 25 17.25 5.77 0.43
N ALA A 26 18.45 5.77 -0.15
CA ALA A 26 18.63 5.90 -1.59
C ALA A 26 17.88 4.80 -2.35
N TYR A 27 17.98 3.56 -1.87
CA TYR A 27 17.23 2.45 -2.47
C TYR A 27 15.72 2.59 -2.25
N ALA A 28 15.25 2.89 -1.03
CA ALA A 28 13.83 3.01 -0.74
C ALA A 28 13.17 4.20 -1.46
N LEU A 29 13.90 5.30 -1.69
CA LEU A 29 13.41 6.47 -2.42
C LEU A 29 13.45 6.29 -3.95
N SER A 30 14.06 5.22 -4.47
CA SER A 30 14.02 4.88 -5.91
C SER A 30 12.67 4.31 -6.35
N PHE A 31 11.80 3.89 -5.42
CA PHE A 31 10.45 3.40 -5.75
C PHE A 31 9.53 4.57 -6.16
N ALA A 32 8.49 4.26 -6.93
CA ALA A 32 7.54 5.25 -7.40
C ALA A 32 6.67 5.80 -6.24
N ASP A 33 6.35 7.09 -6.31
CA ASP A 33 5.40 7.77 -5.42
C ASP A 33 5.69 7.62 -3.93
N VAL A 34 6.95 7.69 -3.54
CA VAL A 34 7.37 7.62 -2.15
C VAL A 34 7.92 8.95 -1.64
N TYR A 35 7.96 9.09 -0.32
CA TYR A 35 8.62 10.18 0.39
C TYR A 35 9.10 9.71 1.76
N THR A 36 10.03 10.46 2.35
CA THR A 36 10.51 10.19 3.71
C THR A 36 10.12 11.29 4.67
N GLU A 37 9.88 10.93 5.92
CA GLU A 37 9.60 11.86 7.01
C GLU A 37 10.10 11.35 8.36
N ARG A 38 10.24 12.26 9.34
CA ARG A 38 10.54 11.97 10.75
C ARG A 38 9.41 12.53 11.61
N PRO A 39 8.30 11.78 11.79
CA PRO A 39 7.09 12.30 12.41
C PRO A 39 7.15 12.40 13.94
N PHE A 40 8.19 11.87 14.57
CA PHE A 40 8.32 11.83 16.02
C PHE A 40 9.31 12.89 16.53
N ARG A 41 9.19 13.25 17.82
CA ARG A 41 10.19 14.12 18.51
C ARG A 41 11.56 13.45 18.56
N ASP A 42 11.58 12.13 18.70
CA ASP A 42 12.79 11.32 18.59
C ASP A 42 13.21 11.22 17.12
N GLN A 43 14.30 11.92 16.78
CA GLN A 43 14.86 11.97 15.41
C GLN A 43 15.47 10.64 14.95
N ASN A 44 15.58 9.66 15.85
CA ASN A 44 16.05 8.32 15.52
C ASN A 44 15.17 7.64 14.46
N TRP A 45 13.85 7.85 14.53
CA TRP A 45 12.87 7.20 13.68
C TRP A 45 12.67 7.93 12.36
N GLN A 46 13.01 7.27 11.26
CA GLN A 46 12.77 7.74 9.91
C GLN A 46 11.86 6.77 9.15
N LEU A 47 10.83 7.28 8.50
CA LEU A 47 9.83 6.50 7.80
C LEU A 47 9.89 6.76 6.31
N VAL A 48 9.71 5.72 5.50
CA VAL A 48 9.46 5.86 4.06
C VAL A 48 8.02 5.44 3.77
N ARG A 49 7.28 6.35 3.17
CA ARG A 49 5.84 6.24 2.95
C ARG A 49 5.46 6.38 1.49
N ILE A 50 4.27 5.88 1.15
CA ILE A 50 3.66 6.05 -0.18
C ILE A 50 2.83 7.33 -0.18
N LYS A 51 3.06 8.20 -1.16
CA LYS A 51 2.28 9.42 -1.40
C LYS A 51 0.78 9.08 -1.54
N GLY A 52 -0.09 9.99 -1.19
CA GLY A 52 -1.54 9.80 -1.23
C GLY A 52 -2.08 8.94 -0.09
N SER A 53 -1.64 7.68 0.07
CA SER A 53 -2.12 6.81 1.14
C SER A 53 -1.50 7.09 2.51
N LYS A 54 -0.35 7.75 2.55
CA LYS A 54 0.48 8.00 3.76
C LYS A 54 0.87 6.70 4.52
N LYS A 55 0.72 5.54 3.89
CA LYS A 55 1.09 4.26 4.50
C LYS A 55 2.59 4.08 4.47
N THR A 56 3.16 3.60 5.58
CA THR A 56 4.59 3.35 5.75
C THR A 56 4.91 1.92 5.31
N PHE A 57 5.90 1.76 4.44
CA PHE A 57 6.42 0.44 4.06
C PHE A 57 7.79 0.16 4.66
N LEU A 58 8.52 1.19 5.12
CA LEU A 58 9.84 1.04 5.72
C LEU A 58 10.00 1.99 6.91
N TRP A 59 10.42 1.45 8.05
CA TRP A 59 10.85 2.19 9.22
C TRP A 59 12.33 1.97 9.42
N ILE A 60 13.09 3.03 9.68
CA ILE A 60 14.53 3.01 9.84
C ILE A 60 14.85 3.65 11.19
N TYR A 61 15.62 2.95 12.03
CA TYR A 61 15.99 3.43 13.36
C TYR A 61 17.23 2.72 13.87
N ASP A 62 17.98 3.40 14.76
CA ASP A 62 19.16 2.83 15.41
C ASP A 62 18.75 2.15 16.72
N ARG A 63 19.21 0.94 16.96
CA ARG A 63 18.99 0.17 18.17
C ARG A 63 20.07 -0.91 18.35
N GLY A 64 20.60 -1.02 19.59
CA GLY A 64 21.58 -2.05 19.93
C GLY A 64 22.91 -1.92 19.19
N GLY A 65 23.27 -0.69 18.78
CA GLY A 65 24.50 -0.41 18.04
C GLY A 65 24.42 -0.67 16.53
N TYR A 66 23.25 -1.07 16.03
CA TYR A 66 23.00 -1.34 14.61
C TYR A 66 21.85 -0.50 14.06
N LEU A 67 21.89 -0.24 12.76
CA LEU A 67 20.74 0.24 12.03
C LEU A 67 19.72 -0.89 11.89
N ASN A 68 18.46 -0.62 12.20
CA ASN A 68 17.36 -1.58 12.12
C ASN A 68 16.31 -1.09 11.14
N LEU A 69 15.72 -2.03 10.41
CA LEU A 69 14.65 -1.78 9.45
C LEU A 69 13.41 -2.58 9.82
N ASN A 70 12.25 -1.93 9.98
CA ASN A 70 11.01 -2.66 9.99
C ASN A 70 10.41 -2.67 8.58
N VAL A 71 10.16 -3.85 8.06
CA VAL A 71 9.55 -4.11 6.76
C VAL A 71 8.27 -4.92 6.93
N LYS A 72 7.26 -4.62 6.11
CA LYS A 72 6.06 -5.43 6.06
C LYS A 72 6.35 -6.73 5.32
N VAL A 73 5.75 -7.82 5.77
CA VAL A 73 5.94 -9.15 5.20
C VAL A 73 4.60 -9.87 5.09
N ALA A 74 4.40 -10.61 4.01
CA ALA A 74 3.29 -11.53 3.87
C ALA A 74 3.46 -12.69 4.87
N PRO A 75 2.36 -13.18 5.52
CA PRO A 75 2.46 -14.20 6.57
C PRO A 75 3.23 -15.46 6.15
N GLU A 76 3.09 -15.89 4.90
CA GLU A 76 3.75 -17.05 4.32
C GLU A 76 5.28 -16.89 4.19
N TRP A 77 5.79 -15.67 4.00
CA TRP A 77 7.22 -15.35 3.89
C TRP A 77 7.85 -14.92 5.20
N ARG A 78 7.05 -14.61 6.21
CA ARG A 78 7.52 -14.13 7.52
C ARG A 78 8.53 -15.05 8.16
N ASP A 79 8.18 -16.33 8.29
CA ASP A 79 8.99 -17.32 8.98
C ASP A 79 10.16 -17.79 8.10
N PHE A 80 10.01 -17.76 6.78
CA PHE A 80 11.11 -18.01 5.86
C PHE A 80 12.29 -17.07 6.13
N TRP A 81 12.06 -15.76 6.17
CA TRP A 81 13.11 -14.78 6.42
C TRP A 81 13.72 -14.90 7.82
N ARG A 82 12.90 -15.14 8.84
CA ARG A 82 13.36 -15.31 10.23
C ARG A 82 14.19 -16.59 10.43
N ASN A 83 13.87 -17.65 9.69
CA ASN A 83 14.62 -18.90 9.76
C ASN A 83 15.91 -18.85 8.91
N THR A 84 15.91 -18.03 7.84
CA THR A 84 17.07 -17.89 6.95
C THR A 84 18.17 -17.06 7.61
N TYR A 85 17.79 -15.97 8.31
CA TYR A 85 18.74 -15.03 8.89
C TYR A 85 18.47 -14.79 10.37
N PRO A 86 19.42 -15.10 11.30
CA PRO A 86 19.30 -14.76 12.72
C PRO A 86 19.11 -13.24 12.97
N ALA A 87 19.59 -12.40 12.07
CA ALA A 87 19.44 -10.94 12.10
C ALA A 87 18.06 -10.47 11.60
N VAL A 88 17.15 -11.37 11.19
CA VAL A 88 15.75 -11.06 10.89
C VAL A 88 14.87 -11.57 12.01
N VAL A 89 14.24 -10.66 12.75
CA VAL A 89 13.46 -10.97 13.95
C VAL A 89 12.02 -10.43 13.83
N ALA A 90 11.18 -10.72 14.83
CA ALA A 90 9.81 -10.18 14.88
C ALA A 90 9.81 -8.65 14.94
N GLY A 91 8.87 -8.01 14.22
CA GLY A 91 8.79 -6.55 14.09
C GLY A 91 8.77 -5.82 15.42
N TYR A 92 9.76 -4.96 15.66
CA TYR A 92 9.85 -4.14 16.85
C TYR A 92 8.81 -3.02 16.82
N HIS A 93 8.00 -2.92 17.87
CA HIS A 93 6.84 -2.01 17.97
C HIS A 93 5.81 -2.15 16.84
N GLN A 94 5.81 -3.28 16.11
CA GLN A 94 4.88 -3.57 15.04
C GLN A 94 4.11 -4.88 15.28
N ASN A 95 3.06 -5.10 14.49
CA ASN A 95 2.35 -6.38 14.51
C ASN A 95 3.27 -7.50 14.01
N LYS A 96 3.59 -8.44 14.91
CA LYS A 96 4.56 -9.52 14.69
C LYS A 96 4.14 -10.53 13.62
N MET A 97 2.86 -10.54 13.24
CA MET A 97 2.34 -11.41 12.16
C MET A 97 2.62 -10.85 10.77
N HIS A 98 2.79 -9.52 10.65
CA HIS A 98 2.89 -8.84 9.36
C HIS A 98 4.15 -7.98 9.21
N TRP A 99 5.06 -8.00 10.20
CA TRP A 99 6.26 -7.18 10.19
C TRP A 99 7.48 -7.95 10.69
N ASN A 100 8.58 -7.80 9.98
CA ASN A 100 9.91 -8.23 10.41
C ASN A 100 10.78 -7.00 10.71
N THR A 101 11.72 -7.18 11.64
CA THR A 101 12.85 -6.28 11.85
C THR A 101 14.09 -6.93 11.25
N ILE A 102 14.80 -6.20 10.39
CA ILE A 102 16.08 -6.56 9.83
C ILE A 102 17.14 -5.78 10.62
N ILE A 103 18.08 -6.47 11.26
CA ILE A 103 19.22 -5.89 11.96
C ILE A 103 20.38 -5.84 10.97
N LEU A 104 20.87 -4.66 10.64
CA LEU A 104 21.94 -4.49 9.66
C LEU A 104 23.31 -4.66 10.32
N ASP A 105 23.60 -5.88 10.78
CA ASP A 105 24.84 -6.29 11.42
C ASP A 105 25.94 -6.73 10.44
N GLY A 106 25.64 -6.68 9.13
CA GLY A 106 26.57 -7.09 8.07
C GLY A 106 26.47 -8.58 7.69
N THR A 107 25.58 -9.35 8.30
CA THR A 107 25.44 -10.80 8.02
C THR A 107 24.51 -11.11 6.86
N ILE A 108 23.58 -10.19 6.51
CA ILE A 108 22.60 -10.38 5.45
C ILE A 108 23.13 -9.78 4.14
N PRO A 109 23.11 -10.54 3.01
CA PRO A 109 23.48 -10.01 1.71
C PRO A 109 22.62 -8.80 1.32
N THR A 110 23.24 -7.77 0.73
CA THR A 110 22.56 -6.55 0.27
C THR A 110 21.37 -6.85 -0.64
N GLN A 111 21.48 -7.87 -1.49
CA GLN A 111 20.39 -8.25 -2.41
C GLN A 111 19.15 -8.71 -1.65
N ASP A 112 19.29 -9.46 -0.56
CA ASP A 112 18.16 -9.95 0.23
C ASP A 112 17.55 -8.83 1.09
N ILE A 113 18.36 -7.90 1.60
CA ILE A 113 17.85 -6.67 2.25
C ILE A 113 16.99 -5.88 1.25
N LYS A 114 17.50 -5.63 0.05
CA LYS A 114 16.76 -4.94 -1.02
C LYS A 114 15.48 -5.67 -1.39
N ARG A 115 15.52 -7.00 -1.48
CA ARG A 115 14.34 -7.82 -1.76
C ARG A 115 13.26 -7.66 -0.67
N MET A 116 13.61 -7.77 0.60
CA MET A 116 12.68 -7.57 1.71
C MET A 116 12.06 -6.16 1.72
N ILE A 117 12.84 -5.13 1.37
CA ILE A 117 12.32 -3.74 1.24
C ILE A 117 11.35 -3.64 0.05
N ALA A 118 11.68 -4.24 -1.10
CA ALA A 118 10.82 -4.25 -2.28
C ALA A 118 9.49 -5.00 -2.02
N GLU A 119 9.55 -6.19 -1.42
CA GLU A 119 8.37 -6.95 -1.00
C GLU A 119 7.47 -6.12 -0.06
N SER A 120 8.06 -5.38 0.88
CA SER A 120 7.32 -4.49 1.78
C SER A 120 6.66 -3.33 1.03
N TYR A 121 7.35 -2.74 0.04
CA TYR A 121 6.78 -1.70 -0.81
C TYR A 121 5.59 -2.25 -1.60
N ASP A 122 5.72 -3.39 -2.26
CA ASP A 122 4.69 -4.01 -3.09
C ASP A 122 3.42 -4.32 -2.27
N LEU A 123 3.57 -4.90 -1.07
CA LEU A 123 2.46 -5.17 -0.14
C LEU A 123 1.68 -3.92 0.29
N ILE A 124 2.31 -2.74 0.26
CA ILE A 124 1.69 -1.47 0.63
C ILE A 124 1.20 -0.71 -0.61
N ALA A 125 1.97 -0.73 -1.70
CA ALA A 125 1.66 -0.05 -2.96
C ALA A 125 0.46 -0.67 -3.67
N ASP A 126 0.35 -2.00 -3.68
CA ASP A 126 -0.81 -2.74 -4.21
C ASP A 126 -1.87 -3.03 -3.14
N SER A 127 -2.12 -2.08 -2.25
CA SER A 127 -3.10 -2.27 -1.18
C SER A 127 -4.53 -2.41 -1.76
N PRO A 128 -5.42 -3.22 -1.12
CA PRO A 128 -6.82 -3.31 -1.52
C PRO A 128 -7.49 -1.95 -1.70
N THR A 129 -7.15 -0.97 -0.86
CA THR A 129 -7.64 0.41 -0.97
C THR A 129 -7.23 1.08 -2.27
N LYS A 130 -5.97 0.88 -2.73
CA LYS A 130 -5.50 1.41 -4.02
C LYS A 130 -6.25 0.76 -5.17
N ARG A 131 -6.38 -0.58 -5.17
CA ARG A 131 -7.15 -1.30 -6.20
C ARG A 131 -8.61 -0.84 -6.28
N ILE A 132 -9.25 -0.58 -5.12
CA ILE A 132 -10.59 0.00 -5.05
C ILE A 132 -10.64 1.36 -5.76
N TYR A 133 -9.72 2.28 -5.43
CA TYR A 133 -9.70 3.60 -6.05
C TYR A 133 -9.43 3.52 -7.56
N GLU A 134 -8.52 2.67 -8.00
CA GLU A 134 -8.26 2.46 -9.43
C GLU A 134 -9.48 1.85 -10.17
N ALA A 135 -10.23 0.97 -9.51
CA ALA A 135 -11.50 0.45 -10.06
C ALA A 135 -12.55 1.57 -10.18
N VAL A 136 -12.70 2.43 -9.17
CA VAL A 136 -13.67 3.53 -9.17
C VAL A 136 -13.33 4.58 -10.23
N LYS A 137 -12.06 4.91 -10.45
CA LYS A 137 -11.63 5.83 -11.53
C LYS A 137 -12.04 5.38 -12.92
N LYS A 138 -12.21 4.07 -13.11
CA LYS A 138 -12.61 3.50 -14.41
C LYS A 138 -14.10 3.63 -14.71
N ILE A 139 -14.95 4.00 -13.75
CA ILE A 139 -16.39 4.17 -13.98
C ILE A 139 -16.61 5.35 -14.94
N PRO A 140 -17.19 5.13 -16.14
CA PRO A 140 -17.39 6.20 -17.09
C PRO A 140 -18.41 7.24 -16.59
N LYS A 141 -18.32 8.45 -17.13
CA LYS A 141 -19.38 9.45 -16.97
C LYS A 141 -20.70 8.89 -17.52
N GLY A 142 -21.82 9.14 -16.83
CA GLY A 142 -23.12 8.61 -17.22
C GLY A 142 -23.38 7.16 -16.78
N CYS A 143 -22.46 6.54 -16.03
CA CYS A 143 -22.63 5.19 -15.50
C CYS A 143 -22.45 5.16 -13.98
N VAL A 144 -23.05 4.14 -13.35
CA VAL A 144 -22.86 3.78 -11.95
C VAL A 144 -22.35 2.36 -11.81
N ALA A 145 -21.67 2.07 -10.71
CA ALA A 145 -21.26 0.72 -10.33
C ALA A 145 -21.76 0.40 -8.91
N THR A 146 -21.99 -0.88 -8.63
CA THR A 146 -22.34 -1.28 -7.27
C THR A 146 -21.09 -1.54 -6.43
N TYR A 147 -21.21 -1.46 -5.08
CA TYR A 147 -20.10 -1.82 -4.18
C TYR A 147 -19.54 -3.22 -4.47
N GLY A 148 -20.41 -4.19 -4.81
CA GLY A 148 -19.99 -5.55 -5.17
C GLY A 148 -19.19 -5.60 -6.48
N MET A 149 -19.56 -4.82 -7.49
CA MET A 149 -18.82 -4.73 -8.75
C MET A 149 -17.41 -4.16 -8.52
N ILE A 150 -17.30 -3.09 -7.74
CA ILE A 150 -16.00 -2.50 -7.41
C ILE A 150 -15.15 -3.47 -6.59
N ALA A 151 -15.76 -4.22 -5.67
CA ALA A 151 -15.06 -5.26 -4.90
C ALA A 151 -14.49 -6.35 -5.81
N ALA A 152 -15.28 -6.85 -6.76
CA ALA A 152 -14.85 -7.85 -7.74
C ALA A 152 -13.71 -7.31 -8.63
N LEU A 153 -13.84 -6.08 -9.14
CA LEU A 153 -12.78 -5.43 -9.94
C LEU A 153 -11.50 -5.17 -9.13
N ALA A 154 -11.61 -4.97 -7.81
CA ALA A 154 -10.48 -4.83 -6.91
C ALA A 154 -9.84 -6.17 -6.51
N GLY A 155 -10.36 -7.30 -7.02
CA GLY A 155 -9.78 -8.63 -6.88
C GLY A 155 -10.40 -9.53 -5.80
N ASP A 156 -11.41 -9.07 -5.04
CA ASP A 156 -12.14 -9.89 -4.07
C ASP A 156 -13.61 -9.44 -3.93
N PRO A 157 -14.57 -10.21 -4.47
CA PRO A 157 -16.01 -9.89 -4.40
C PRO A 157 -16.56 -9.71 -2.98
N ASN A 158 -15.89 -10.28 -1.96
CA ASN A 158 -16.32 -10.20 -0.57
C ASN A 158 -15.96 -8.85 0.11
N MET A 159 -15.18 -8.00 -0.57
CA MET A 159 -14.71 -6.72 -0.02
C MET A 159 -15.72 -5.57 -0.10
N ALA A 160 -17.00 -5.77 -0.38
CA ALA A 160 -17.98 -4.66 -0.55
C ALA A 160 -18.00 -3.69 0.65
N ARG A 161 -17.86 -4.18 1.90
CA ARG A 161 -17.75 -3.33 3.08
C ARG A 161 -16.44 -2.52 3.09
N ALA A 162 -15.33 -3.11 2.66
CA ALA A 162 -14.05 -2.42 2.55
C ALA A 162 -14.09 -1.33 1.46
N VAL A 163 -14.83 -1.56 0.37
CA VAL A 163 -15.10 -0.52 -0.64
C VAL A 163 -15.80 0.67 0.00
N GLY A 164 -16.90 0.47 0.75
CA GLY A 164 -17.59 1.55 1.46
C GLY A 164 -16.67 2.34 2.38
N ASN A 165 -15.87 1.64 3.20
CA ASN A 165 -14.90 2.27 4.11
C ASN A 165 -13.80 3.06 3.37
N ALA A 166 -13.34 2.57 2.22
CA ALA A 166 -12.35 3.27 1.40
C ALA A 166 -12.94 4.53 0.79
N LEU A 167 -14.15 4.44 0.21
CA LEU A 167 -14.82 5.58 -0.42
C LEU A 167 -15.19 6.68 0.58
N HIS A 168 -15.56 6.30 1.81
CA HIS A 168 -15.80 7.26 2.88
C HIS A 168 -14.55 8.08 3.25
N LYS A 169 -13.36 7.51 3.05
CA LYS A 169 -12.04 8.14 3.30
C LYS A 169 -11.35 8.60 2.02
N ASN A 170 -12.09 8.77 0.94
CA ASN A 170 -11.54 9.14 -0.36
C ASN A 170 -10.67 10.41 -0.26
N PRO A 171 -9.37 10.34 -0.58
CA PRO A 171 -8.46 11.47 -0.43
C PRO A 171 -8.56 12.48 -1.58
N ASP A 172 -9.20 12.11 -2.70
CA ASP A 172 -9.24 12.89 -3.93
C ASP A 172 -10.59 12.72 -4.65
N PRO A 173 -11.66 13.34 -4.14
CA PRO A 173 -13.00 13.23 -4.73
C PRO A 173 -13.10 13.78 -6.16
N ALA A 174 -12.19 14.65 -6.56
CA ALA A 174 -12.17 15.23 -7.91
C ALA A 174 -11.76 14.19 -8.97
N ASN A 175 -10.80 13.34 -8.65
CA ASN A 175 -10.27 12.32 -9.58
C ASN A 175 -10.80 10.91 -9.31
N ILE A 176 -11.35 10.65 -8.13
CA ILE A 176 -11.94 9.37 -7.74
C ILE A 176 -13.45 9.56 -7.57
N PRO A 177 -14.27 9.31 -8.61
CA PRO A 177 -15.70 9.63 -8.62
C PRO A 177 -16.51 8.66 -7.74
N CYS A 178 -16.29 8.70 -6.43
CA CYS A 178 -16.94 7.82 -5.45
C CYS A 178 -18.48 7.97 -5.45
N TYR A 179 -19.00 9.11 -5.89
CA TYR A 179 -20.45 9.34 -6.03
C TYR A 179 -21.11 8.44 -7.08
N ARG A 180 -20.36 7.84 -8.01
CA ARG A 180 -20.85 6.87 -9.00
C ARG A 180 -21.03 5.47 -8.43
N VAL A 181 -20.76 5.26 -7.13
CA VAL A 181 -20.93 3.96 -6.48
C VAL A 181 -22.21 3.95 -5.64
N VAL A 182 -23.07 2.97 -5.93
CA VAL A 182 -24.38 2.79 -5.30
C VAL A 182 -24.50 1.37 -4.71
N ASN A 183 -25.55 1.12 -3.93
CA ASN A 183 -25.79 -0.23 -3.41
C ASN A 183 -26.35 -1.18 -4.51
N ALA A 184 -26.53 -2.45 -4.17
CA ALA A 184 -27.04 -3.47 -5.10
C ALA A 184 -28.48 -3.20 -5.61
N LYS A 185 -29.22 -2.29 -4.97
CA LYS A 185 -30.58 -1.88 -5.38
C LYS A 185 -30.59 -0.55 -6.16
N GLY A 186 -29.41 0.05 -6.38
CA GLY A 186 -29.28 1.37 -7.00
C GLY A 186 -29.50 2.54 -6.03
N GLU A 187 -29.69 2.29 -4.73
CA GLU A 187 -29.94 3.34 -3.74
C GLU A 187 -28.63 4.10 -3.45
N LEU A 188 -28.78 5.41 -3.25
CA LEU A 188 -27.69 6.31 -2.89
C LEU A 188 -27.20 6.02 -1.45
N SER A 189 -26.01 6.50 -1.12
CA SER A 189 -25.44 6.31 0.21
C SER A 189 -25.92 7.39 1.17
N GLY A 190 -26.76 7.04 2.15
CA GLY A 190 -27.18 7.97 3.21
C GLY A 190 -26.02 8.52 4.05
N SER A 191 -24.86 7.85 4.03
CA SER A 191 -23.61 8.27 4.69
C SER A 191 -22.54 8.74 3.72
N PHE A 192 -22.92 9.32 2.57
CA PHE A 192 -21.96 9.87 1.61
C PHE A 192 -21.12 10.96 2.27
N ALA A 193 -19.79 10.76 2.36
CA ALA A 193 -18.89 11.58 3.18
C ALA A 193 -18.75 13.05 2.71
N PHE A 194 -19.16 13.34 1.47
CA PHE A 194 -18.97 14.64 0.82
C PHE A 194 -20.29 15.42 0.66
N GLY A 195 -21.13 15.40 1.69
CA GLY A 195 -22.36 16.19 1.74
C GLY A 195 -23.66 15.40 1.73
N GLY A 196 -23.60 14.09 2.00
CA GLY A 196 -24.76 13.22 2.12
C GLY A 196 -25.42 12.88 0.79
N GLU A 197 -26.62 12.28 0.86
CA GLU A 197 -27.37 11.77 -0.29
C GLU A 197 -27.71 12.87 -1.32
N ALA A 198 -28.12 14.05 -0.87
CA ALA A 198 -28.45 15.17 -1.76
C ALA A 198 -27.26 15.68 -2.57
N ALA A 199 -26.04 15.60 -2.03
CA ALA A 199 -24.84 15.96 -2.76
C ALA A 199 -24.47 14.88 -3.78
N GLN A 200 -24.62 13.61 -3.43
CA GLN A 200 -24.43 12.49 -4.36
C GLN A 200 -25.39 12.59 -5.54
N GLU A 201 -26.68 12.85 -5.28
CA GLU A 201 -27.70 13.04 -6.31
C GLU A 201 -27.35 14.14 -7.30
N LYS A 202 -26.94 15.33 -6.80
CA LYS A 202 -26.52 16.45 -7.67
C LYS A 202 -25.37 16.09 -8.59
N LEU A 203 -24.37 15.35 -8.08
CA LEU A 203 -23.21 14.92 -8.87
C LEU A 203 -23.63 13.90 -9.94
N LEU A 204 -24.52 12.96 -9.63
CA LEU A 204 -25.06 12.01 -10.59
C LEU A 204 -25.88 12.69 -11.68
N GLN A 205 -26.75 13.64 -11.31
CA GLN A 205 -27.52 14.45 -12.27
C GLN A 205 -26.62 15.26 -13.20
N ALA A 206 -25.50 15.82 -12.69
CA ALA A 206 -24.49 16.49 -13.51
C ALA A 206 -23.77 15.55 -14.49
N ASP A 207 -23.74 14.26 -14.20
CA ASP A 207 -23.26 13.21 -15.11
C ASP A 207 -24.35 12.73 -16.10
N GLY A 208 -25.57 13.25 -16.02
CA GLY A 208 -26.70 12.85 -16.86
C GLY A 208 -27.44 11.60 -16.38
N ILE A 209 -27.27 11.23 -15.11
CA ILE A 209 -27.93 10.08 -14.49
C ILE A 209 -29.20 10.56 -13.77
N GLU A 210 -30.32 9.98 -14.11
CA GLU A 210 -31.60 10.25 -13.46
C GLU A 210 -31.66 9.55 -12.09
N VAL A 211 -32.04 10.28 -11.07
CA VAL A 211 -32.27 9.76 -9.71
C VAL A 211 -33.72 9.96 -9.34
N VAL A 212 -34.42 8.91 -8.99
CA VAL A 212 -35.82 8.92 -8.59
C VAL A 212 -35.95 8.36 -7.18
N ASN A 213 -36.46 9.15 -6.24
CA ASN A 213 -36.61 8.76 -4.84
C ASN A 213 -35.32 8.20 -4.20
N GLY A 214 -34.17 8.85 -4.44
CA GLY A 214 -32.87 8.42 -3.91
C GLY A 214 -32.30 7.14 -4.55
N ARG A 215 -32.80 6.77 -5.75
CA ARG A 215 -32.42 5.55 -6.44
C ARG A 215 -32.12 5.77 -7.91
N VAL A 216 -31.10 5.08 -8.41
CA VAL A 216 -30.70 5.02 -9.81
C VAL A 216 -31.19 3.73 -10.44
N ASP A 217 -31.72 3.81 -11.67
CA ASP A 217 -32.08 2.63 -12.47
C ASP A 217 -30.82 1.92 -12.97
N LEU A 218 -30.54 0.73 -12.39
CA LEU A 218 -29.38 -0.06 -12.73
C LEU A 218 -29.49 -0.70 -14.13
N GLU A 219 -30.69 -0.97 -14.66
CA GLU A 219 -30.84 -1.51 -16.00
C GLU A 219 -30.37 -0.49 -17.05
N LYS A 220 -30.62 0.79 -16.79
CA LYS A 220 -30.28 1.91 -17.67
C LYS A 220 -28.84 2.40 -17.49
N TYR A 221 -28.35 2.55 -16.24
CA TYR A 221 -27.14 3.27 -15.93
C TYR A 221 -25.99 2.42 -15.39
N GLN A 222 -26.21 1.12 -15.12
CA GLN A 222 -25.13 0.28 -14.60
C GLN A 222 -23.99 0.12 -15.61
N TRP A 223 -22.77 0.39 -15.17
CA TRP A 223 -21.57 0.16 -15.98
C TRP A 223 -21.43 -1.30 -16.39
N LYS A 224 -21.43 -1.54 -17.70
CA LYS A 224 -21.22 -2.86 -18.31
C LYS A 224 -19.76 -2.92 -18.76
N PHE A 225 -18.88 -3.42 -17.90
CA PHE A 225 -17.51 -3.69 -18.30
C PHE A 225 -17.43 -5.05 -18.99
N LYS A 226 -16.68 -5.06 -20.09
CA LYS A 226 -16.38 -6.29 -20.84
C LYS A 226 -15.14 -6.96 -20.27
#